data_74d46f857e7848553edecce89c34c354
#
_entry.id   74d46f857e7848553edecce89c34c354
#
_cell.length_a   1.000
_cell.length_b   1.000
_cell.length_c   1.000
_cell.angle_alpha   90.00
_cell.angle_beta   90.00
_cell.angle_gamma   90.00
#
_symmetry.space_group_name_H-M   'P 1'
#
loop_
_entity.id
_entity.type
_entity.pdbx_description
1 polymer ?
#
loop_
_entity_poly.entity_id
_entity_poly.type
_entity_poly.pdbx_seq_one_letter_code
_entity_poly.pdbx_strand_id
1 'polypeptide(L)'
;HIIHYAEQPSAPYSMAGRSQAVFTQNNNIIGSLNLLFGIKKICPKAHLLKLGTMGVYGTPNIDIEEGFINIKHKGRKDKMQFPMKPQSYYHCSKAADSVNLYHACRVWNLRATDLNQGVVYGIDTPETSLNKKLSTSFHYDHIFGTVINRFMVQAALNLPLLVYGSGNQTRTFLNINDTLQCVE
;
A
#
# COMPACT_ATOMS: atom_id res chain seq x y z
N HIS A 1 -2.26 -9.88 -17.53
CA HIS A 1 -2.22 -9.03 -16.34
C HIS A 1 -1.31 -9.65 -15.29
N ILE A 2 -0.67 -8.79 -14.47
CA ILE A 2 0.16 -9.22 -13.34
C ILE A 2 -0.31 -8.42 -12.13
N ILE A 3 -0.65 -9.12 -11.05
CA ILE A 3 -1.07 -8.52 -9.78
C ILE A 3 0.04 -8.74 -8.76
N HIS A 4 0.58 -7.65 -8.21
CA HIS A 4 1.71 -7.69 -7.28
C HIS A 4 1.29 -7.25 -5.89
N TYR A 5 1.10 -8.24 -5.01
CA TYR A 5 0.77 -8.08 -3.59
C TYR A 5 1.84 -8.68 -2.67
N ALA A 6 2.92 -9.26 -3.24
CA ALA A 6 3.93 -9.99 -2.50
C ALA A 6 4.96 -9.08 -1.84
N GLU A 7 4.50 -8.29 -0.87
CA GLU A 7 5.34 -7.34 -0.14
C GLU A 7 5.15 -7.48 1.37
N GLN A 8 6.14 -7.06 2.15
CA GLN A 8 6.01 -6.93 3.61
C GLN A 8 5.06 -5.75 3.90
N PRO A 9 3.88 -5.97 4.53
CA PRO A 9 2.80 -4.97 4.55
C PRO A 9 2.75 -4.12 5.82
N SER A 10 3.60 -4.38 6.81
CA SER A 10 3.44 -3.81 8.15
C SER A 10 4.37 -2.64 8.43
N ALA A 11 3.78 -1.46 8.67
CA ALA A 11 4.50 -0.29 9.14
C ALA A 11 5.12 -0.52 10.54
N PRO A 12 4.40 -1.04 11.56
CA PRO A 12 4.97 -1.34 12.86
C PRO A 12 6.15 -2.33 12.77
N TYR A 13 6.03 -3.41 11.99
CA TYR A 13 7.13 -4.36 11.78
C TYR A 13 8.39 -3.64 11.26
N SER A 14 8.23 -2.81 10.24
CA SER A 14 9.36 -2.09 9.62
C SER A 14 10.08 -1.12 10.57
N MET A 15 9.44 -0.75 11.67
CA MET A 15 9.96 0.17 12.70
C MET A 15 10.48 -0.55 13.94
N ALA A 16 10.34 -1.86 14.05
CA ALA A 16 10.74 -2.63 15.23
C ALA A 16 12.26 -2.70 15.44
N GLY A 17 13.06 -2.49 14.39
CA GLY A 17 14.52 -2.47 14.48
C GLY A 17 15.19 -2.47 13.11
N ARG A 18 16.54 -2.36 13.12
CA ARG A 18 17.33 -2.32 11.89
C ARG A 18 17.09 -3.53 10.98
N SER A 19 17.04 -4.73 11.55
CA SER A 19 16.88 -5.97 10.78
C SER A 19 15.54 -5.98 10.04
N GLN A 20 14.45 -5.57 10.71
CA GLN A 20 13.11 -5.49 10.15
C GLN A 20 13.00 -4.39 9.09
N ALA A 21 13.64 -3.25 9.33
CA ALA A 21 13.72 -2.17 8.35
C ALA A 21 14.44 -2.62 7.08
N VAL A 22 15.63 -3.21 7.21
CA VAL A 22 16.43 -3.72 6.08
C VAL A 22 15.69 -4.82 5.34
N PHE A 23 15.08 -5.77 6.05
CA PHE A 23 14.24 -6.81 5.43
C PHE A 23 13.12 -6.19 4.60
N THR A 24 12.39 -5.22 5.16
CA THR A 24 11.29 -4.53 4.47
C THR A 24 11.77 -3.85 3.19
N GLN A 25 12.90 -3.11 3.24
CA GLN A 25 13.46 -2.45 2.06
C GLN A 25 13.88 -3.47 0.99
N ASN A 26 14.60 -4.50 1.37
CA ASN A 26 15.06 -5.53 0.43
C ASN A 26 13.88 -6.30 -0.18
N ASN A 27 12.94 -6.75 0.64
CA ASN A 27 11.79 -7.52 0.15
C ASN A 27 10.94 -6.69 -0.82
N ASN A 28 10.59 -5.47 -0.45
CA ASN A 28 9.67 -4.65 -1.22
C ASN A 28 10.37 -4.04 -2.45
N ILE A 29 11.42 -3.22 -2.26
CA ILE A 29 12.05 -2.48 -3.36
C ILE A 29 12.76 -3.41 -4.34
N ILE A 30 13.61 -4.32 -3.84
CA ILE A 30 14.34 -5.22 -4.72
C ILE A 30 13.40 -6.24 -5.38
N GLY A 31 12.38 -6.73 -4.63
CA GLY A 31 11.32 -7.58 -5.18
C GLY A 31 10.59 -6.91 -6.34
N SER A 32 10.14 -5.67 -6.16
CA SER A 32 9.48 -4.89 -7.21
C SER A 32 10.38 -4.62 -8.41
N LEU A 33 11.66 -4.27 -8.19
CA LEU A 33 12.62 -4.09 -9.29
C LEU A 33 12.82 -5.36 -10.10
N ASN A 34 13.01 -6.50 -9.43
CA ASN A 34 13.14 -7.80 -10.10
C ASN A 34 11.91 -8.10 -10.96
N LEU A 35 10.71 -7.82 -10.45
CA LEU A 35 9.47 -7.99 -11.20
C LEU A 35 9.42 -7.07 -12.43
N LEU A 36 9.76 -5.79 -12.30
CA LEU A 36 9.79 -4.84 -13.41
C LEU A 36 10.75 -5.28 -14.53
N PHE A 37 11.96 -5.75 -14.19
CA PHE A 37 12.89 -6.29 -15.16
C PHE A 37 12.41 -7.60 -15.79
N GLY A 38 11.74 -8.46 -15.00
CA GLY A 38 11.08 -9.67 -15.50
C GLY A 38 10.00 -9.34 -16.53
N ILE A 39 9.12 -8.39 -16.22
CA ILE A 39 8.06 -7.92 -17.13
C ILE A 39 8.68 -7.37 -18.42
N LYS A 40 9.66 -6.47 -18.31
CA LYS A 40 10.36 -5.90 -19.46
C LYS A 40 10.92 -6.99 -20.40
N LYS A 41 11.50 -8.05 -19.83
CA LYS A 41 12.16 -9.11 -20.59
C LYS A 41 11.19 -10.12 -21.20
N ILE A 42 10.16 -10.52 -20.44
CA ILE A 42 9.34 -11.69 -20.76
C ILE A 42 7.97 -11.31 -21.33
N CYS A 43 7.32 -10.28 -20.78
CA CYS A 43 5.96 -9.90 -21.14
C CYS A 43 5.73 -8.37 -21.14
N PRO A 44 6.47 -7.61 -21.97
CA PRO A 44 6.47 -6.13 -21.91
C PRO A 44 5.11 -5.48 -22.20
N LYS A 45 4.16 -6.24 -22.73
CA LYS A 45 2.78 -5.79 -22.99
C LYS A 45 1.83 -6.06 -21.81
N ALA A 46 2.26 -6.79 -20.78
CA ALA A 46 1.44 -7.05 -19.62
C ALA A 46 1.12 -5.74 -18.89
N HIS A 47 -0.07 -5.66 -18.30
CA HIS A 47 -0.43 -4.60 -17.39
C HIS A 47 -0.07 -5.07 -15.96
N LEU A 48 0.78 -4.31 -15.29
CA LEU A 48 1.13 -4.53 -13.89
C LEU A 48 0.17 -3.74 -13.00
N LEU A 49 -0.49 -4.43 -12.09
CA LEU A 49 -1.24 -3.83 -11.02
C LEU A 49 -0.48 -4.04 -9.71
N LYS A 50 -0.01 -2.95 -9.11
CA LYS A 50 0.76 -2.96 -7.86
C LYS A 50 -0.09 -2.40 -6.73
N LEU A 51 -0.06 -3.09 -5.59
CA LEU A 51 -0.68 -2.60 -4.37
C LEU A 51 0.22 -1.56 -3.71
N GLY A 52 -0.18 -0.29 -3.80
CA GLY A 52 0.40 0.84 -3.09
C GLY A 52 -0.24 1.06 -1.72
N THR A 53 -0.05 2.24 -1.16
CA THR A 53 -0.69 2.67 0.09
C THR A 53 -0.81 4.19 0.15
N MET A 54 -1.92 4.70 0.63
CA MET A 54 -2.08 6.12 0.93
C MET A 54 -1.05 6.62 1.96
N GLY A 55 -0.47 5.72 2.75
CA GLY A 55 0.54 6.04 3.75
C GLY A 55 1.84 6.63 3.19
N VAL A 56 2.08 6.54 1.86
CA VAL A 56 3.22 7.20 1.21
C VAL A 56 3.14 8.72 1.32
N TYR A 57 1.94 9.27 1.43
CA TYR A 57 1.73 10.73 1.56
C TYR A 57 1.84 11.23 2.99
N GLY A 58 1.83 10.35 3.99
CA GLY A 58 1.85 10.70 5.40
C GLY A 58 0.59 11.48 5.81
N THR A 59 0.78 12.59 6.51
CA THR A 59 -0.30 13.50 6.95
C THR A 59 0.06 14.94 6.57
N PRO A 60 0.01 15.31 5.28
CA PRO A 60 0.25 16.68 4.87
C PRO A 60 -0.90 17.58 5.31
N ASN A 61 -0.64 18.87 5.46
CA ASN A 61 -1.67 19.89 5.75
C ASN A 61 -2.23 20.51 4.45
N ILE A 62 -2.35 19.71 3.41
CA ILE A 62 -2.92 20.05 2.10
C ILE A 62 -3.70 18.85 1.57
N ASP A 63 -4.64 19.09 0.67
CA ASP A 63 -5.34 18.03 -0.03
C ASP A 63 -4.38 17.24 -0.92
N ILE A 64 -4.61 15.94 -1.06
CA ILE A 64 -3.79 15.04 -1.86
C ILE A 64 -4.51 14.80 -3.18
N GLU A 65 -3.90 15.27 -4.28
CA GLU A 65 -4.39 14.99 -5.62
C GLU A 65 -4.00 13.59 -6.07
N GLU A 66 -4.82 13.00 -6.93
CA GLU A 66 -4.55 11.68 -7.50
C GLU A 66 -3.33 11.70 -8.41
N GLY A 67 -2.31 10.96 -8.03
CA GLY A 67 -1.13 10.66 -8.82
C GLY A 67 -0.19 11.82 -9.10
N PHE A 68 -0.65 12.90 -9.72
CA PHE A 68 0.22 13.97 -10.24
C PHE A 68 -0.35 15.36 -9.99
N ILE A 69 0.56 16.31 -9.73
CA ILE A 69 0.20 17.74 -9.60
C ILE A 69 0.93 18.60 -10.63
N ASN A 70 0.31 19.72 -10.97
CA ASN A 70 0.92 20.77 -11.78
C ASN A 70 1.72 21.71 -10.87
N ILE A 71 3.02 21.79 -11.07
CA ILE A 71 3.90 22.66 -10.30
C ILE A 71 4.33 23.85 -11.17
N LYS A 72 4.26 25.05 -10.60
CA LYS A 72 4.86 26.26 -11.18
C LYS A 72 5.99 26.75 -10.27
N HIS A 73 7.21 26.81 -10.79
CA HIS A 73 8.36 27.32 -10.07
C HIS A 73 9.21 28.22 -10.94
N LYS A 74 9.55 29.42 -10.46
CA LYS A 74 10.34 30.44 -11.19
C LYS A 74 9.87 30.65 -12.64
N GLY A 75 8.54 30.79 -12.83
CA GLY A 75 7.90 31.04 -14.12
C GLY A 75 7.73 29.81 -15.03
N ARG A 76 8.37 28.68 -14.74
CA ARG A 76 8.24 27.42 -15.50
C ARG A 76 7.17 26.52 -14.87
N LYS A 77 6.55 25.68 -15.69
CA LYS A 77 5.50 24.71 -15.27
C LYS A 77 5.94 23.31 -15.62
N ASP A 78 5.60 22.36 -14.76
CA ASP A 78 5.78 20.93 -15.00
C ASP A 78 4.69 20.13 -14.29
N LYS A 79 4.51 18.86 -14.72
CA LYS A 79 3.61 17.90 -14.09
C LYS A 79 4.45 16.83 -13.39
N MET A 80 4.37 16.74 -12.08
CA MET A 80 5.19 15.85 -11.25
C MET A 80 4.30 14.93 -10.40
N GLN A 81 4.84 13.79 -9.99
CA GLN A 81 4.16 12.97 -8.99
C GLN A 81 3.84 13.81 -7.74
N PHE A 82 2.68 13.54 -7.12
CA PHE A 82 2.33 14.22 -5.87
C PHE A 82 3.42 13.96 -4.82
N PRO A 83 3.87 14.99 -4.08
CA PRO A 83 4.96 14.87 -3.11
C PRO A 83 4.63 13.84 -2.02
N MET A 84 5.54 12.90 -1.78
CA MET A 84 5.41 11.87 -0.77
C MET A 84 6.14 12.28 0.51
N LYS A 85 5.53 11.94 1.68
CA LYS A 85 6.07 12.22 3.02
C LYS A 85 5.88 11.00 3.92
N PRO A 86 6.53 9.86 3.59
CA PRO A 86 6.34 8.59 4.30
C PRO A 86 6.78 8.69 5.77
N GLN A 87 6.07 7.98 6.66
CA GLN A 87 6.26 8.02 8.10
C GLN A 87 6.78 6.71 8.71
N SER A 88 7.14 5.72 7.89
CA SER A 88 7.79 4.47 8.31
C SER A 88 8.65 3.92 7.20
N TYR A 89 9.56 2.98 7.50
CA TYR A 89 10.36 2.32 6.46
C TYR A 89 9.50 1.49 5.50
N TYR A 90 8.38 0.95 5.94
CA TYR A 90 7.38 0.35 5.04
C TYR A 90 6.85 1.39 4.05
N HIS A 91 6.40 2.55 4.51
CA HIS A 91 5.91 3.61 3.61
C HIS A 91 7.02 4.17 2.72
N CYS A 92 8.28 4.23 3.22
CA CYS A 92 9.43 4.59 2.37
C CYS A 92 9.65 3.58 1.24
N SER A 93 9.53 2.27 1.51
CA SER A 93 9.66 1.26 0.46
C SER A 93 8.57 1.39 -0.60
N LYS A 94 7.32 1.62 -0.17
CA LYS A 94 6.19 1.83 -1.08
C LYS A 94 6.35 3.10 -1.94
N ALA A 95 6.86 4.20 -1.36
CA ALA A 95 7.17 5.42 -2.10
C ALA A 95 8.27 5.19 -3.15
N ALA A 96 9.34 4.48 -2.78
CA ALA A 96 10.40 4.10 -3.71
C ALA A 96 9.89 3.22 -4.86
N ASP A 97 9.00 2.28 -4.56
CA ASP A 97 8.35 1.43 -5.57
C ASP A 97 7.49 2.26 -6.55
N SER A 98 6.73 3.23 -6.06
CA SER A 98 5.94 4.12 -6.92
C SER A 98 6.84 4.92 -7.88
N VAL A 99 8.00 5.41 -7.39
CA VAL A 99 8.99 6.11 -8.21
C VAL A 99 9.61 5.18 -9.25
N ASN A 100 10.00 3.96 -8.86
CA ASN A 100 10.55 2.95 -9.76
C ASN A 100 9.55 2.54 -10.84
N LEU A 101 8.28 2.34 -10.46
CA LEU A 101 7.20 2.02 -11.37
C LEU A 101 6.97 3.14 -12.40
N TYR A 102 6.90 4.39 -11.94
CA TYR A 102 6.76 5.54 -12.82
C TYR A 102 7.95 5.67 -13.80
N HIS A 103 9.17 5.45 -13.32
CA HIS A 103 10.35 5.42 -14.18
C HIS A 103 10.24 4.33 -15.25
N ALA A 104 9.88 3.11 -14.88
CA ALA A 104 9.73 1.99 -15.81
C ALA A 104 8.63 2.26 -16.86
N CYS A 105 7.50 2.84 -16.47
CA CYS A 105 6.46 3.25 -17.41
C CYS A 105 6.98 4.29 -18.43
N ARG A 106 7.71 5.30 -17.95
CA ARG A 106 8.25 6.35 -18.82
C ARG A 106 9.34 5.87 -19.79
N VAL A 107 10.26 5.03 -19.30
CA VAL A 107 11.49 4.70 -20.05
C VAL A 107 11.32 3.40 -20.85
N TRP A 108 10.54 2.46 -20.35
CA TRP A 108 10.32 1.17 -21.01
C TRP A 108 8.94 1.04 -21.64
N ASN A 109 8.10 2.07 -21.55
CA ASN A 109 6.71 2.06 -22.00
C ASN A 109 5.88 0.91 -21.42
N LEU A 110 6.14 0.55 -20.16
CA LEU A 110 5.34 -0.43 -19.44
C LEU A 110 3.99 0.17 -19.05
N ARG A 111 2.98 -0.70 -18.95
CA ARG A 111 1.66 -0.31 -18.46
C ARG A 111 1.51 -0.76 -17.02
N ALA A 112 1.17 0.17 -16.14
CA ALA A 112 0.96 -0.16 -14.74
C ALA A 112 -0.08 0.73 -14.08
N THR A 113 -0.72 0.20 -13.06
CA THR A 113 -1.57 0.92 -12.11
C THR A 113 -0.99 0.74 -10.70
N ASP A 114 -0.78 1.84 -9.98
CA ASP A 114 -0.36 1.86 -8.58
C ASP A 114 -1.56 2.21 -7.70
N LEU A 115 -2.12 1.24 -6.99
CA LEU A 115 -3.29 1.42 -6.14
C LEU A 115 -2.86 1.91 -4.75
N ASN A 116 -2.78 3.22 -4.55
CA ASN A 116 -2.48 3.82 -3.25
C ASN A 116 -3.71 3.84 -2.35
N GLN A 117 -4.15 2.64 -1.97
CA GLN A 117 -5.38 2.43 -1.21
C GLN A 117 -5.26 2.75 0.28
N GLY A 118 -6.42 2.95 0.92
CA GLY A 118 -6.57 3.08 2.36
C GLY A 118 -6.38 1.76 3.11
N VAL A 119 -6.80 1.72 4.37
CA VAL A 119 -6.74 0.51 5.18
C VAL A 119 -7.86 -0.45 4.75
N VAL A 120 -7.48 -1.60 4.21
CA VAL A 120 -8.43 -2.63 3.80
C VAL A 120 -8.95 -3.39 5.03
N TYR A 121 -10.25 -3.62 5.08
CA TYR A 121 -10.91 -4.43 6.10
C TYR A 121 -11.89 -5.42 5.46
N GLY A 122 -12.30 -6.41 6.26
CA GLY A 122 -13.17 -7.51 5.81
C GLY A 122 -12.38 -8.75 5.42
N ILE A 123 -13.04 -9.90 5.54
CA ILE A 123 -12.46 -11.22 5.23
C ILE A 123 -13.42 -12.07 4.40
N ASP A 124 -14.68 -11.64 4.26
CA ASP A 124 -15.70 -12.39 3.54
C ASP A 124 -15.84 -11.87 2.12
N THR A 125 -15.64 -12.79 1.19
CA THR A 125 -15.94 -12.62 -0.23
C THR A 125 -16.73 -13.83 -0.73
N PRO A 126 -17.38 -13.75 -1.89
CA PRO A 126 -18.04 -14.91 -2.49
C PRO A 126 -17.11 -16.13 -2.59
N GLU A 127 -15.82 -15.92 -2.90
CA GLU A 127 -14.83 -16.97 -3.05
C GLU A 127 -14.46 -17.61 -1.71
N THR A 128 -14.27 -16.81 -0.66
CA THR A 128 -13.92 -17.35 0.68
C THR A 128 -15.05 -18.18 1.27
N SER A 129 -16.28 -17.93 0.85
CA SER A 129 -17.47 -18.70 1.25
C SER A 129 -17.55 -20.09 0.59
N LEU A 130 -16.83 -20.30 -0.53
CA LEU A 130 -16.86 -21.58 -1.27
C LEU A 130 -16.12 -22.70 -0.53
N ASN A 131 -15.04 -22.37 0.20
CA ASN A 131 -14.25 -23.38 0.91
C ASN A 131 -13.48 -22.75 2.07
N LYS A 132 -13.50 -23.41 3.23
CA LYS A 132 -12.73 -22.97 4.42
C LYS A 132 -11.22 -22.80 4.17
N LYS A 133 -10.65 -23.51 3.19
CA LYS A 133 -9.23 -23.36 2.81
C LYS A 133 -8.92 -22.02 2.10
N LEU A 134 -9.95 -21.30 1.64
CA LEU A 134 -9.83 -19.99 1.03
C LEU A 134 -9.97 -18.85 2.05
N SER A 135 -10.22 -19.18 3.31
CA SER A 135 -10.34 -18.18 4.37
C SER A 135 -9.03 -17.40 4.52
N THR A 136 -9.15 -16.09 4.61
CA THR A 136 -8.01 -15.19 4.84
C THR A 136 -7.67 -15.12 6.33
N SER A 137 -6.43 -14.72 6.65
CA SER A 137 -6.01 -14.49 8.02
C SER A 137 -6.65 -13.21 8.58
N PHE A 138 -7.18 -13.30 9.80
CA PHE A 138 -7.72 -12.15 10.53
C PHE A 138 -6.71 -11.70 11.59
N HIS A 139 -5.88 -10.72 11.23
CA HIS A 139 -4.86 -10.18 12.13
C HIS A 139 -5.44 -9.03 12.98
N TYR A 140 -5.28 -9.11 14.28
CA TYR A 140 -5.70 -8.09 15.26
C TYR A 140 -4.59 -7.72 16.26
N ASP A 141 -3.39 -8.28 16.08
CA ASP A 141 -2.19 -7.97 16.87
C ASP A 141 -1.64 -6.57 16.59
N HIS A 142 -0.59 -6.17 17.32
CA HIS A 142 0.02 -4.84 17.20
C HIS A 142 0.90 -4.66 15.96
N ILE A 143 1.31 -5.74 15.31
CA ILE A 143 2.26 -5.73 14.21
C ILE A 143 1.55 -5.77 12.86
N PHE A 144 0.63 -6.72 12.68
CA PHE A 144 -0.08 -6.94 11.41
C PHE A 144 -1.56 -6.56 11.46
N GLY A 145 -2.14 -6.43 12.65
CA GLY A 145 -3.54 -6.09 12.82
C GLY A 145 -3.86 -4.64 12.48
N THR A 146 -5.01 -4.41 11.84
CA THR A 146 -5.54 -3.06 11.62
C THR A 146 -6.31 -2.56 12.85
N VAL A 147 -6.52 -1.25 12.94
CA VAL A 147 -7.28 -0.67 14.06
C VAL A 147 -8.72 -1.20 14.10
N ILE A 148 -9.38 -1.37 12.95
CA ILE A 148 -10.74 -1.91 12.87
C ILE A 148 -10.78 -3.34 13.41
N ASN A 149 -9.86 -4.20 12.97
CA ASN A 149 -9.81 -5.58 13.43
C ASN A 149 -9.61 -5.66 14.95
N ARG A 150 -8.71 -4.83 15.51
CA ARG A 150 -8.53 -4.75 16.97
C ARG A 150 -9.80 -4.29 17.69
N PHE A 151 -10.45 -3.25 17.20
CA PHE A 151 -11.68 -2.74 17.79
C PHE A 151 -12.80 -3.78 17.74
N MET A 152 -12.94 -4.52 16.63
CA MET A 152 -13.91 -5.60 16.55
C MET A 152 -13.68 -6.68 17.61
N VAL A 153 -12.43 -7.13 17.79
CA VAL A 153 -12.08 -8.12 18.82
C VAL A 153 -12.32 -7.57 20.21
N GLN A 154 -11.87 -6.34 20.49
CA GLN A 154 -12.06 -5.70 21.79
C GLN A 154 -13.56 -5.53 22.13
N ALA A 155 -14.35 -5.06 21.16
CA ALA A 155 -15.80 -4.92 21.34
C ALA A 155 -16.49 -6.27 21.58
N ALA A 156 -16.14 -7.29 20.79
CA ALA A 156 -16.70 -8.64 20.94
C ALA A 156 -16.39 -9.28 22.31
N LEU A 157 -15.22 -8.95 22.87
CA LEU A 157 -14.81 -9.40 24.21
C LEU A 157 -15.21 -8.45 25.34
N ASN A 158 -15.98 -7.40 25.04
CA ASN A 158 -16.39 -6.36 25.99
C ASN A 158 -15.19 -5.69 26.69
N LEU A 159 -14.09 -5.49 25.94
CA LEU A 159 -12.87 -4.81 26.41
C LEU A 159 -12.89 -3.34 25.98
N PRO A 160 -12.20 -2.45 26.72
CA PRO A 160 -12.02 -1.06 26.28
C PRO A 160 -11.35 -0.97 24.91
N LEU A 161 -11.84 -0.05 24.05
CA LEU A 161 -11.20 0.20 22.75
C LEU A 161 -9.92 0.99 22.96
N LEU A 162 -8.79 0.40 22.60
CA LEU A 162 -7.47 1.01 22.74
C LEU A 162 -7.16 1.96 21.57
N VAL A 163 -7.21 3.26 21.85
CA VAL A 163 -6.88 4.32 20.90
C VAL A 163 -5.45 4.79 21.13
N TYR A 164 -4.66 4.85 20.06
CA TYR A 164 -3.29 5.37 20.12
C TYR A 164 -3.27 6.89 20.03
N GLY A 165 -2.43 7.53 20.87
CA GLY A 165 -2.29 8.97 20.93
C GLY A 165 -3.59 9.66 21.37
N SER A 166 -3.90 10.81 20.75
CA SER A 166 -5.10 11.61 21.11
C SER A 166 -6.40 11.11 20.45
N GLY A 167 -6.32 10.15 19.54
CA GLY A 167 -7.49 9.64 18.82
C GLY A 167 -7.95 10.52 17.64
N ASN A 168 -7.23 11.58 17.29
CA ASN A 168 -7.59 12.52 16.23
C ASN A 168 -7.14 12.05 14.82
N GLN A 169 -6.64 10.81 14.71
CA GLN A 169 -6.19 10.28 13.43
C GLN A 169 -7.37 10.01 12.49
N THR A 170 -7.32 10.60 11.30
CA THR A 170 -8.24 10.27 10.22
C THR A 170 -7.58 9.29 9.28
N ARG A 171 -8.29 8.23 8.90
CA ARG A 171 -7.85 7.20 7.94
C ARG A 171 -9.00 6.83 7.02
N THR A 172 -8.68 6.54 5.77
CA THR A 172 -9.61 5.97 4.82
C THR A 172 -9.64 4.45 4.99
N PHE A 173 -10.84 3.89 5.02
CA PHE A 173 -11.06 2.46 5.09
C PHE A 173 -11.74 1.98 3.81
N LEU A 174 -11.34 0.82 3.34
CA LEU A 174 -11.84 0.21 2.10
C LEU A 174 -12.25 -1.23 2.37
N ASN A 175 -13.45 -1.61 1.99
CA ASN A 175 -13.89 -3.00 2.10
C ASN A 175 -13.10 -3.89 1.13
N ILE A 176 -12.84 -5.14 1.51
CA ILE A 176 -12.10 -6.07 0.66
C ILE A 176 -12.78 -6.28 -0.69
N ASN A 177 -14.11 -6.30 -0.74
CA ASN A 177 -14.84 -6.45 -2.00
C ASN A 177 -14.64 -5.25 -2.93
N ASP A 178 -14.57 -4.02 -2.38
CA ASP A 178 -14.29 -2.82 -3.18
C ASP A 178 -12.84 -2.85 -3.70
N THR A 179 -11.89 -3.36 -2.89
CA THR A 179 -10.51 -3.58 -3.34
C THR A 179 -10.45 -4.55 -4.51
N LEU A 180 -11.20 -5.66 -4.44
CA LEU A 180 -11.25 -6.65 -5.53
C LEU A 180 -11.81 -6.05 -6.81
N GLN A 181 -12.89 -5.26 -6.73
CA GLN A 181 -13.44 -4.55 -7.89
C GLN A 181 -12.42 -3.60 -8.55
N CYS A 182 -11.54 -2.98 -7.76
CA CYS A 182 -10.47 -2.12 -8.32
C CYS A 182 -9.38 -2.93 -9.04
N VAL A 183 -9.28 -4.22 -8.77
CA VAL A 183 -8.24 -5.10 -9.33
C VAL A 183 -8.71 -5.80 -10.59
N GLU A 184 -9.99 -6.09 -10.72
CA GLU A 184 -10.64 -6.69 -11.90
C GLU A 184 -10.74 -5.72 -13.06
#